data_e595d71f532c0c9155cab1dfc8e275b4
#
_entry.id   e595d71f532c0c9155cab1dfc8e275b4
#
_cell.length_a   1.000
_cell.length_b   1.000
_cell.length_c   1.000
_cell.angle_alpha   90.00
_cell.angle_beta   90.00
_cell.angle_gamma   90.00
#
_symmetry.space_group_name_H-M   'P 1'
#
loop_
_entity.id
_entity.type
_entity.pdbx_description
1 polymer ?
#
loop_
_entity_poly.entity_id
_entity_poly.type
_entity_poly.pdbx_seq_one_letter_code
_entity_poly.pdbx_strand_id
1 'polypeptide(L)'
;MAKRPTFGIFPKVLLTMIAVGVIPLGAIWYVNQRSAVERIESSVDQQLGDRAEAVGGYVDAWVDMNVKMLRQNAALDDIASMDSKRQRRILLSMANEYKAVYLAFTIAPDGNNIGRSDQDTPKNYGDRLYVQQVLRGAPLGQQVVISRTNGQPALILSVPITAEQKLAGVLAIGMTINDVSSSIASVQIGRSGHAFLLDSTGKVIAHPRKEYVESLKDLSQHPAFLGASDLTKKRIVYTDERGRSVLAYARKTKQDWTLVVQQDTDEAYAPIAAANRNALVLLALTLVLVAVVSYLLAQRLTRPIRSLTRIADEISRGNLKASIPEAARSDEIGALARAVDRLGSSVKAAMARLAPARAEAAGSGGTGWKRPNSGLVDRSSTG
;
A
#
# COMPACT_ATOMS: atom_id res chain seq x y z
N MET A 1 4.01 -43.96 -37.80
CA MET A 1 2.97 -43.15 -37.14
C MET A 1 3.18 -43.21 -35.64
N ALA A 2 3.68 -42.12 -35.03
CA ALA A 2 3.89 -42.09 -33.59
C ALA A 2 2.52 -42.05 -32.88
N LYS A 3 2.26 -43.04 -31.99
CA LYS A 3 1.08 -43.04 -31.11
C LYS A 3 1.12 -41.79 -30.25
N ARG A 4 0.17 -40.85 -30.45
CA ARG A 4 -0.03 -39.74 -29.52
C ARG A 4 -0.26 -40.28 -28.13
N PRO A 5 0.42 -39.79 -27.09
CA PRO A 5 0.20 -40.27 -25.74
C PRO A 5 -1.27 -39.96 -25.37
N THR A 6 -2.10 -40.98 -25.29
CA THR A 6 -3.48 -40.84 -24.81
C THR A 6 -3.45 -40.60 -23.31
N PHE A 7 -3.70 -39.36 -22.90
CA PHE A 7 -3.89 -39.01 -21.49
C PHE A 7 -4.98 -39.92 -20.91
N GLY A 8 -4.62 -40.79 -20.00
CA GLY A 8 -5.56 -41.68 -19.32
C GLY A 8 -6.61 -40.92 -18.50
N ILE A 9 -7.63 -41.57 -18.02
CA ILE A 9 -8.72 -40.98 -17.23
C ILE A 9 -8.18 -40.30 -15.95
N PHE A 10 -7.21 -40.92 -15.26
CA PHE A 10 -6.63 -40.38 -14.03
C PHE A 10 -6.06 -38.96 -14.16
N PRO A 11 -5.13 -38.67 -15.09
CA PRO A 11 -4.61 -37.31 -15.22
C PRO A 11 -5.66 -36.29 -15.69
N LYS A 12 -6.66 -36.71 -16.48
CA LYS A 12 -7.76 -35.82 -16.88
C LYS A 12 -8.60 -35.39 -15.68
N VAL A 13 -9.03 -36.36 -14.85
CA VAL A 13 -9.81 -36.07 -13.64
C VAL A 13 -9.00 -35.22 -12.66
N LEU A 14 -7.73 -35.57 -12.44
CA LEU A 14 -6.85 -34.85 -11.55
C LEU A 14 -6.69 -33.37 -12.00
N LEU A 15 -6.38 -33.14 -13.28
CA LEU A 15 -6.22 -31.80 -13.81
C LEU A 15 -7.51 -30.98 -13.74
N THR A 16 -8.66 -31.59 -14.05
CA THR A 16 -9.95 -30.90 -13.96
C THR A 16 -10.25 -30.50 -12.51
N MET A 17 -10.04 -31.38 -11.54
CA MET A 17 -10.28 -31.10 -10.13
C MET A 17 -9.34 -30.00 -9.61
N ILE A 18 -8.06 -30.03 -9.98
CA ILE A 18 -7.10 -28.96 -9.64
C ILE A 18 -7.53 -27.65 -10.30
N ALA A 19 -7.88 -27.65 -11.57
CA ALA A 19 -8.30 -26.43 -12.27
C ALA A 19 -9.53 -25.78 -11.64
N VAL A 20 -10.55 -26.58 -11.29
CA VAL A 20 -11.78 -26.09 -10.63
C VAL A 20 -11.49 -25.50 -9.25
N GLY A 21 -10.49 -26.03 -8.54
CA GLY A 21 -10.09 -25.48 -7.23
C GLY A 21 -9.18 -24.26 -7.35
N VAL A 22 -8.19 -24.29 -8.24
CA VAL A 22 -7.12 -23.28 -8.32
C VAL A 22 -7.57 -22.00 -9.05
N ILE A 23 -8.35 -22.12 -10.12
CA ILE A 23 -8.75 -20.95 -10.94
C ILE A 23 -9.60 -19.96 -10.13
N PRO A 24 -10.67 -20.37 -9.41
CA PRO A 24 -11.45 -19.43 -8.59
C PRO A 24 -10.63 -18.81 -7.45
N LEU A 25 -9.79 -19.61 -6.80
CA LEU A 25 -8.91 -19.13 -5.72
C LEU A 25 -7.92 -18.07 -6.22
N GLY A 26 -7.30 -18.31 -7.38
CA GLY A 26 -6.40 -17.35 -8.02
C GLY A 26 -7.11 -16.06 -8.41
N ALA A 27 -8.33 -16.15 -8.93
CA ALA A 27 -9.15 -15.00 -9.29
C ALA A 27 -9.55 -14.18 -8.05
N ILE A 28 -10.01 -14.81 -6.99
CA ILE A 28 -10.35 -14.13 -5.72
C ILE A 28 -9.11 -13.48 -5.11
N TRP A 29 -7.98 -14.20 -5.08
CA TRP A 29 -6.72 -13.63 -4.59
C TRP A 29 -6.31 -12.39 -5.37
N TYR A 30 -6.36 -12.44 -6.71
CA TYR A 30 -6.00 -11.30 -7.57
C TYR A 30 -6.88 -10.07 -7.31
N VAL A 31 -8.22 -10.25 -7.23
CA VAL A 31 -9.17 -9.17 -6.95
C VAL A 31 -8.94 -8.58 -5.56
N ASN A 32 -8.79 -9.42 -4.53
CA ASN A 32 -8.55 -8.97 -3.17
C ASN A 32 -7.23 -8.21 -3.04
N GLN A 33 -6.19 -8.67 -3.73
CA GLN A 33 -4.88 -8.03 -3.72
C GLN A 33 -4.96 -6.59 -4.27
N ARG A 34 -5.60 -6.42 -5.42
CA ARG A 34 -5.77 -5.10 -6.03
C ARG A 34 -6.57 -4.15 -5.14
N SER A 35 -7.69 -4.62 -4.60
CA SER A 35 -8.52 -3.84 -3.68
C SER A 35 -7.83 -3.50 -2.36
N ALA A 36 -6.96 -4.36 -1.85
CA ALA A 36 -6.20 -4.10 -0.62
C ALA A 36 -5.17 -2.97 -0.83
N VAL A 37 -4.46 -2.96 -1.95
CA VAL A 37 -3.51 -1.89 -2.28
C VAL A 37 -4.23 -0.54 -2.37
N GLU A 38 -5.32 -0.46 -3.14
CA GLU A 38 -6.09 0.79 -3.31
C GLU A 38 -6.63 1.33 -1.98
N ARG A 39 -7.15 0.47 -1.10
CA ARG A 39 -7.64 0.87 0.23
C ARG A 39 -6.54 1.41 1.13
N ILE A 40 -5.36 0.80 1.13
CA ILE A 40 -4.26 1.23 2.00
C ILE A 40 -3.65 2.52 1.46
N GLU A 41 -3.50 2.67 0.14
CA GLU A 41 -3.10 3.95 -0.46
C GLU A 41 -4.05 5.08 -0.04
N SER A 42 -5.36 4.88 -0.17
CA SER A 42 -6.36 5.84 0.26
C SER A 42 -6.29 6.12 1.77
N SER A 43 -6.06 5.10 2.59
CA SER A 43 -5.94 5.24 4.05
C SER A 43 -4.70 6.03 4.45
N VAL A 44 -3.55 5.78 3.81
CA VAL A 44 -2.30 6.51 4.06
C VAL A 44 -2.44 7.97 3.62
N ASP A 45 -3.00 8.21 2.44
CA ASP A 45 -3.25 9.57 1.93
C ASP A 45 -4.17 10.35 2.87
N GLN A 46 -5.24 9.71 3.36
CA GLN A 46 -6.16 10.32 4.32
C GLN A 46 -5.46 10.60 5.65
N GLN A 47 -4.70 9.64 6.19
CA GLN A 47 -4.00 9.80 7.46
C GLN A 47 -2.98 10.95 7.42
N LEU A 48 -2.16 11.05 6.36
CA LEU A 48 -1.20 12.14 6.19
C LEU A 48 -1.92 13.48 5.98
N GLY A 49 -2.99 13.49 5.20
CA GLY A 49 -3.83 14.67 4.97
C GLY A 49 -4.46 15.19 6.25
N ASP A 50 -5.11 14.33 7.04
CA ASP A 50 -5.75 14.69 8.32
C ASP A 50 -4.71 15.23 9.31
N ARG A 51 -3.52 14.64 9.35
CA ARG A 51 -2.41 15.14 10.19
C ARG A 51 -1.92 16.50 9.72
N ALA A 52 -1.74 16.69 8.41
CA ALA A 52 -1.35 17.99 7.86
C ALA A 52 -2.41 19.07 8.14
N GLU A 53 -3.70 18.72 8.05
CA GLU A 53 -4.81 19.62 8.35
C GLU A 53 -4.81 20.03 9.82
N ALA A 54 -4.67 19.07 10.75
CA ALA A 54 -4.64 19.33 12.18
C ALA A 54 -3.46 20.21 12.58
N VAL A 55 -2.24 19.87 12.10
CA VAL A 55 -1.03 20.65 12.42
C VAL A 55 -1.09 22.03 11.75
N GLY A 56 -1.55 22.11 10.51
CA GLY A 56 -1.71 23.39 9.81
C GLY A 56 -2.75 24.28 10.48
N GLY A 57 -3.86 23.72 10.93
CA GLY A 57 -4.86 24.45 11.73
C GLY A 57 -4.30 25.01 13.03
N TYR A 58 -3.43 24.24 13.72
CA TYR A 58 -2.71 24.70 14.90
C TYR A 58 -1.80 25.90 14.58
N VAL A 59 -0.99 25.81 13.50
CA VAL A 59 -0.11 26.90 13.05
C VAL A 59 -0.92 28.15 12.69
N ASP A 60 -1.99 27.97 11.90
CA ASP A 60 -2.86 29.08 11.51
C ASP A 60 -3.49 29.78 12.72
N ALA A 61 -3.98 28.99 13.70
CA ALA A 61 -4.57 29.53 14.92
C ALA A 61 -3.55 30.25 15.80
N TRP A 62 -2.33 29.68 15.90
CA TRP A 62 -1.23 30.30 16.65
C TRP A 62 -0.81 31.65 16.07
N VAL A 63 -0.64 31.73 14.73
CA VAL A 63 -0.32 33.00 14.07
C VAL A 63 -1.48 33.99 14.23
N ASP A 64 -2.71 33.55 14.01
CA ASP A 64 -3.92 34.39 14.10
C ASP A 64 -4.07 35.01 15.49
N MET A 65 -3.79 34.27 16.55
CA MET A 65 -3.79 34.75 17.93
C MET A 65 -2.74 35.88 18.12
N ASN A 66 -1.51 35.67 17.63
CA ASN A 66 -0.44 36.69 17.75
C ASN A 66 -0.71 37.94 16.91
N VAL A 67 -1.29 37.77 15.71
CA VAL A 67 -1.69 38.89 14.85
C VAL A 67 -2.84 39.69 15.47
N LYS A 68 -3.83 39.05 16.09
CA LYS A 68 -4.92 39.71 16.82
C LYS A 68 -4.39 40.51 17.99
N MET A 69 -3.48 39.94 18.77
CA MET A 69 -2.81 40.67 19.86
C MET A 69 -2.04 41.90 19.33
N LEU A 70 -1.27 41.72 18.25
CA LEU A 70 -0.57 42.87 17.63
C LEU A 70 -1.53 43.97 17.18
N ARG A 71 -2.61 43.65 16.46
CA ARG A 71 -3.60 44.60 15.98
C ARG A 71 -4.30 45.33 17.11
N GLN A 72 -4.67 44.60 18.18
CA GLN A 72 -5.28 45.22 19.36
C GLN A 72 -4.36 46.22 20.03
N ASN A 73 -3.08 45.87 20.20
CA ASN A 73 -2.11 46.82 20.80
C ASN A 73 -1.75 47.94 19.86
N ALA A 74 -1.67 47.74 18.54
CA ALA A 74 -1.39 48.79 17.57
C ALA A 74 -2.47 49.89 17.55
N ALA A 75 -3.71 49.56 17.96
CA ALA A 75 -4.82 50.50 18.02
C ALA A 75 -4.86 51.37 19.31
N LEU A 76 -3.97 51.11 20.28
CA LEU A 76 -3.91 51.89 21.52
C LEU A 76 -3.28 53.25 21.27
N ASP A 77 -3.87 54.30 21.82
CA ASP A 77 -3.40 55.70 21.67
C ASP A 77 -1.93 55.87 22.06
N ASP A 78 -1.47 55.17 23.09
CA ASP A 78 -0.08 55.22 23.51
C ASP A 78 0.88 54.62 22.49
N ILE A 79 0.47 53.60 21.77
CA ILE A 79 1.25 53.02 20.66
C ILE A 79 1.16 53.93 19.43
N ALA A 80 -0.04 54.39 19.09
CA ALA A 80 -0.29 55.29 17.96
C ALA A 80 0.40 56.65 18.07
N SER A 81 0.70 57.07 19.31
CA SER A 81 1.43 58.37 19.58
C SER A 81 2.84 58.38 19.01
N MET A 82 3.44 57.23 18.71
CA MET A 82 4.85 57.12 18.28
C MET A 82 5.84 57.78 19.25
N ASP A 83 5.46 57.90 20.54
CA ASP A 83 6.34 58.35 21.63
C ASP A 83 6.91 57.16 22.41
N SER A 84 8.21 57.04 22.45
CA SER A 84 8.90 55.90 23.06
C SER A 84 8.61 55.73 24.56
N LYS A 85 8.40 56.84 25.28
CA LYS A 85 8.11 56.81 26.73
C LYS A 85 6.69 56.29 26.99
N ARG A 86 5.70 56.72 26.20
CA ARG A 86 4.32 56.28 26.30
C ARG A 86 4.17 54.80 25.89
N GLN A 87 4.87 54.38 24.85
CA GLN A 87 4.83 53.03 24.34
C GLN A 87 5.44 51.97 25.27
N ARG A 88 6.46 52.36 26.06
CA ARG A 88 7.30 51.47 26.83
C ARG A 88 6.53 50.49 27.69
N ARG A 89 5.52 50.95 28.45
CA ARG A 89 4.74 50.12 29.34
C ARG A 89 3.99 49.00 28.59
N ILE A 90 3.41 49.34 27.45
CA ILE A 90 2.64 48.39 26.62
C ILE A 90 3.58 47.37 25.98
N LEU A 91 4.69 47.80 25.41
CA LEU A 91 5.68 46.93 24.77
C LEU A 91 6.31 45.97 25.79
N LEU A 92 6.59 46.42 27.01
CA LEU A 92 7.05 45.57 28.10
C LEU A 92 5.99 44.53 28.51
N SER A 93 4.72 44.95 28.63
CA SER A 93 3.62 44.02 28.93
C SER A 93 3.49 42.93 27.83
N MET A 94 3.57 43.31 26.57
CA MET A 94 3.55 42.36 25.45
C MET A 94 4.68 41.35 25.55
N ALA A 95 5.91 41.76 25.87
CA ALA A 95 7.04 40.84 25.97
C ALA A 95 6.98 39.94 27.24
N ASN A 96 6.41 40.43 28.33
CA ASN A 96 6.34 39.69 29.58
C ASN A 96 5.18 38.69 29.63
N GLU A 97 4.03 39.04 29.06
CA GLU A 97 2.84 38.19 29.09
C GLU A 97 2.90 37.03 28.07
N TYR A 98 3.59 37.22 26.95
CA TYR A 98 3.70 36.25 25.88
C TYR A 98 5.10 35.62 25.84
N LYS A 99 5.27 34.48 26.44
CA LYS A 99 6.57 33.79 26.60
C LYS A 99 7.38 33.62 25.30
N ALA A 100 6.69 33.47 24.16
CA ALA A 100 7.34 33.32 22.87
C ALA A 100 7.89 34.67 22.35
N VAL A 101 7.40 35.83 22.85
CA VAL A 101 7.81 37.16 22.43
C VAL A 101 9.03 37.58 23.22
N TYR A 102 10.20 37.61 22.60
CA TYR A 102 11.43 38.10 23.24
C TYR A 102 11.64 39.64 23.00
N LEU A 103 10.94 40.22 22.06
CA LEU A 103 11.03 41.64 21.73
C LEU A 103 9.70 42.13 21.14
N ALA A 104 9.15 43.20 21.72
CA ALA A 104 8.09 44.01 21.11
C ALA A 104 8.65 45.41 20.82
N PHE A 105 8.40 45.93 19.62
CA PHE A 105 9.00 47.20 19.20
C PHE A 105 8.18 47.91 18.11
N THR A 106 8.36 49.21 18.04
CA THR A 106 7.72 50.05 17.02
C THR A 106 8.76 50.70 16.10
N ILE A 107 8.37 50.92 14.87
CA ILE A 107 9.25 51.40 13.80
C ILE A 107 8.53 52.52 13.07
N ALA A 108 9.20 53.64 12.89
CA ALA A 108 8.69 54.74 12.08
C ALA A 108 8.73 54.43 10.58
N PRO A 109 8.00 55.17 9.73
CA PRO A 109 7.99 54.95 8.28
C PRO A 109 9.37 55.05 7.60
N ASP A 110 10.33 55.73 8.20
CA ASP A 110 11.73 55.81 7.75
C ASP A 110 12.58 54.60 8.13
N GLY A 111 11.98 53.63 8.82
CA GLY A 111 12.64 52.40 9.28
C GLY A 111 13.32 52.49 10.64
N ASN A 112 13.34 53.69 11.27
CA ASN A 112 13.97 53.84 12.57
C ASN A 112 13.10 53.27 13.70
N ASN A 113 13.70 52.56 14.62
CA ASN A 113 13.04 52.05 15.81
C ASN A 113 12.71 53.22 16.78
N ILE A 114 11.47 53.27 17.28
CA ILE A 114 11.00 54.29 18.21
C ILE A 114 10.93 53.74 19.63
N GLY A 115 10.10 52.71 19.86
CA GLY A 115 9.91 52.06 21.15
C GLY A 115 10.42 50.61 21.13
N ARG A 116 10.92 50.16 22.30
CA ARG A 116 11.39 48.78 22.48
C ARG A 116 11.01 48.26 23.87
N SER A 117 10.73 46.96 23.96
CA SER A 117 10.50 46.28 25.24
C SER A 117 11.79 45.94 25.98
N ASP A 118 12.92 45.84 25.29
CA ASP A 118 14.24 45.64 25.88
C ASP A 118 14.96 47.00 26.13
N GLN A 119 16.18 46.93 26.64
CA GLN A 119 17.01 48.11 26.90
C GLN A 119 18.11 48.32 25.83
N ASP A 120 18.03 47.59 24.70
CA ASP A 120 19.03 47.68 23.65
C ASP A 120 18.88 49.02 22.87
N THR A 121 19.96 49.43 22.22
CA THR A 121 19.98 50.66 21.42
C THR A 121 19.04 50.56 20.21
N PRO A 122 18.31 51.64 19.87
CA PRO A 122 17.49 51.68 18.67
C PRO A 122 18.30 51.33 17.40
N LYS A 123 17.69 50.55 16.52
CA LYS A 123 18.29 50.10 15.25
C LYS A 123 17.40 50.51 14.08
N ASN A 124 17.95 50.61 12.89
CA ASN A 124 17.13 50.79 11.70
C ASN A 124 16.74 49.41 11.14
N TYR A 125 15.47 49.25 10.80
CA TYR A 125 14.85 48.05 10.26
C TYR A 125 14.18 48.25 8.90
N GLY A 126 14.44 49.41 8.23
CA GLY A 126 13.84 49.73 6.94
C GLY A 126 14.19 48.76 5.80
N ASP A 127 15.30 48.03 5.92
CA ASP A 127 15.73 46.99 4.99
C ASP A 127 14.99 45.67 5.17
N ARG A 128 14.23 45.49 6.25
CA ARG A 128 13.57 44.23 6.60
C ARG A 128 12.26 44.06 5.84
N LEU A 129 12.07 42.86 5.29
CA LEU A 129 10.90 42.52 4.48
C LEU A 129 9.58 42.72 5.24
N TYR A 130 9.53 42.32 6.53
CA TYR A 130 8.33 42.52 7.36
C TYR A 130 7.95 44.01 7.56
N VAL A 131 8.90 44.94 7.52
CA VAL A 131 8.63 46.38 7.56
C VAL A 131 8.14 46.85 6.19
N GLN A 132 8.86 46.49 5.13
CA GLN A 132 8.52 46.87 3.77
C GLN A 132 7.15 46.38 3.33
N GLN A 133 6.73 45.18 3.76
CA GLN A 133 5.38 44.65 3.48
C GLN A 133 4.31 45.60 4.04
N VAL A 134 4.43 45.97 5.31
CA VAL A 134 3.46 46.88 5.95
C VAL A 134 3.50 48.28 5.34
N LEU A 135 4.68 48.82 5.08
CA LEU A 135 4.82 50.15 4.44
C LEU A 135 4.22 50.19 3.02
N ARG A 136 4.16 49.06 2.33
CA ARG A 136 3.49 48.91 1.01
C ARG A 136 1.99 48.60 1.13
N GLY A 137 1.43 48.67 2.34
CA GLY A 137 -0.01 48.51 2.58
C GLY A 137 -0.46 47.06 2.93
N ALA A 138 0.46 46.11 3.14
CA ALA A 138 0.07 44.81 3.61
C ALA A 138 -0.48 44.87 5.05
N PRO A 139 -1.58 44.20 5.37
CA PRO A 139 -2.18 44.18 6.71
C PRO A 139 -1.37 43.35 7.73
N LEU A 140 -0.38 42.62 7.26
CA LEU A 140 0.55 41.80 8.04
C LEU A 140 1.89 41.74 7.31
N GLY A 141 2.96 42.06 8.02
CA GLY A 141 4.32 41.77 7.61
C GLY A 141 4.85 40.58 8.38
N GLN A 142 5.61 39.73 7.68
CA GLN A 142 6.18 38.51 8.28
C GLN A 142 7.53 38.16 7.66
N GLN A 143 8.44 37.71 8.49
CA GLN A 143 9.74 37.24 8.01
C GLN A 143 10.42 36.34 9.04
N VAL A 144 11.03 35.24 8.57
CA VAL A 144 11.93 34.42 9.39
C VAL A 144 13.36 34.92 9.17
N VAL A 145 14.03 35.27 10.24
CA VAL A 145 15.36 35.91 10.19
C VAL A 145 16.24 35.48 11.33
N ILE A 146 17.55 35.65 11.17
CA ILE A 146 18.43 35.73 12.35
C ILE A 146 18.24 37.11 12.97
N SER A 147 17.84 37.10 14.25
CA SER A 147 17.56 38.33 15.02
C SER A 147 18.82 39.19 15.20
N ARG A 148 18.69 40.50 14.95
CA ARG A 148 19.76 41.47 15.24
C ARG A 148 19.96 41.69 16.73
N THR A 149 19.01 41.26 17.56
CA THR A 149 19.03 41.52 19.01
C THR A 149 19.78 40.43 19.76
N ASN A 150 19.49 39.14 19.45
CA ASN A 150 20.05 37.98 20.19
C ASN A 150 20.81 36.99 19.30
N GLY A 151 20.90 37.22 18.00
CA GLY A 151 21.60 36.31 17.07
C GLY A 151 20.90 34.98 16.82
N GLN A 152 19.67 34.78 17.33
CA GLN A 152 18.95 33.55 17.22
C GLN A 152 17.92 33.58 16.09
N PRO A 153 17.53 32.42 15.51
CA PRO A 153 16.42 32.33 14.59
C PRO A 153 15.13 32.83 15.21
N ALA A 154 14.44 33.70 14.52
CA ALA A 154 13.22 34.35 15.00
C ALA A 154 12.20 34.51 13.89
N LEU A 155 10.94 34.39 14.25
CA LEU A 155 9.81 34.86 13.45
C LEU A 155 9.46 36.27 13.86
N ILE A 156 9.44 37.19 12.90
CA ILE A 156 8.94 38.53 13.11
C ILE A 156 7.57 38.65 12.46
N LEU A 157 6.60 39.10 13.26
CA LEU A 157 5.28 39.48 12.81
C LEU A 157 5.12 41.00 13.03
N SER A 158 4.51 41.69 12.09
CA SER A 158 4.31 43.12 12.17
C SER A 158 2.97 43.54 11.58
N VAL A 159 2.41 44.62 12.12
CA VAL A 159 1.14 45.23 11.66
C VAL A 159 1.28 46.73 11.55
N PRO A 160 0.45 47.39 10.73
CA PRO A 160 0.45 48.87 10.66
C PRO A 160 -0.06 49.48 11.97
N ILE A 161 0.58 50.55 12.39
CA ILE A 161 0.08 51.51 13.37
C ILE A 161 -0.56 52.65 12.58
N THR A 162 -1.83 52.94 12.83
CA THR A 162 -2.57 54.02 12.16
C THR A 162 -2.96 55.10 13.16
N ALA A 163 -2.71 56.35 12.82
CA ALA A 163 -3.21 57.50 13.54
C ALA A 163 -3.92 58.41 12.54
N GLU A 164 -5.11 58.91 12.88
CA GLU A 164 -5.93 59.77 12.01
C GLU A 164 -6.08 59.18 10.58
N GLN A 165 -6.29 57.86 10.48
CA GLN A 165 -6.42 57.10 9.22
C GLN A 165 -5.16 57.13 8.32
N LYS A 166 -4.02 57.57 8.82
CA LYS A 166 -2.72 57.55 8.13
C LYS A 166 -1.80 56.54 8.79
N LEU A 167 -0.90 55.96 8.02
CA LEU A 167 0.14 55.07 8.53
C LEU A 167 1.13 55.90 9.37
N ALA A 168 1.12 55.68 10.69
CA ALA A 168 2.01 56.34 11.65
C ALA A 168 3.31 55.55 11.85
N GLY A 169 3.26 54.21 11.67
CA GLY A 169 4.41 53.35 11.86
C GLY A 169 4.05 51.88 11.76
N VAL A 170 4.92 51.04 12.27
CA VAL A 170 4.80 49.60 12.29
C VAL A 170 5.01 49.07 13.71
N LEU A 171 4.07 48.31 14.25
CA LEU A 171 4.26 47.51 15.48
C LEU A 171 4.72 46.13 15.12
N ALA A 172 5.81 45.70 15.70
CA ALA A 172 6.39 44.38 15.44
C ALA A 172 6.69 43.60 16.72
N ILE A 173 6.60 42.29 16.66
CA ILE A 173 7.10 41.38 17.68
C ILE A 173 8.12 40.43 17.07
N GLY A 174 9.20 40.22 17.82
CA GLY A 174 10.16 39.15 17.57
C GLY A 174 9.82 37.95 18.47
N MET A 175 9.57 36.80 17.86
CA MET A 175 9.18 35.60 18.53
C MET A 175 10.25 34.54 18.36
N THR A 176 10.51 33.77 19.44
CA THR A 176 11.30 32.56 19.31
C THR A 176 10.51 31.53 18.51
N ILE A 177 11.16 30.86 17.58
CA ILE A 177 10.52 29.80 16.80
C ILE A 177 10.53 28.45 17.55
N ASN A 178 11.14 28.41 18.75
CA ASN A 178 11.34 27.18 19.50
C ASN A 178 10.01 26.50 19.87
N ASP A 179 9.00 27.25 20.30
CA ASP A 179 7.71 26.68 20.75
C ASP A 179 6.94 26.06 19.57
N VAL A 180 6.86 26.80 18.45
CA VAL A 180 6.23 26.28 17.24
C VAL A 180 7.05 25.13 16.64
N SER A 181 8.37 25.29 16.62
CA SER A 181 9.27 24.25 16.11
C SER A 181 9.18 22.98 16.95
N SER A 182 9.17 23.06 18.28
CA SER A 182 9.05 21.91 19.16
C SER A 182 7.67 21.23 19.03
N SER A 183 6.61 22.02 18.92
CA SER A 183 5.25 21.50 18.72
C SER A 183 5.12 20.74 17.40
N ILE A 184 5.65 21.30 16.30
CA ILE A 184 5.64 20.65 14.99
C ILE A 184 6.60 19.45 14.95
N ALA A 185 7.80 19.58 15.52
CA ALA A 185 8.78 18.49 15.59
C ALA A 185 8.32 17.30 16.47
N SER A 186 7.41 17.55 17.43
CA SER A 186 6.82 16.49 18.26
C SER A 186 5.73 15.69 17.54
N VAL A 187 5.28 16.16 16.37
CA VAL A 187 4.29 15.42 15.55
C VAL A 187 4.95 14.18 14.98
N GLN A 188 4.63 13.04 15.59
CA GLN A 188 5.11 11.74 15.17
C GLN A 188 4.03 11.03 14.35
N ILE A 189 4.42 10.49 13.19
CA ILE A 189 3.55 9.74 12.29
C ILE A 189 4.19 8.37 12.08
N GLY A 190 3.60 7.35 12.70
CA GLY A 190 4.26 6.06 12.79
C GLY A 190 5.60 6.16 13.56
N ARG A 191 6.64 5.51 13.05
CA ARG A 191 7.99 5.51 13.64
C ARG A 191 8.97 6.42 12.91
N SER A 192 8.83 6.55 11.60
CA SER A 192 9.74 7.32 10.74
C SER A 192 9.20 8.69 10.35
N GLY A 193 7.87 8.87 10.43
CA GLY A 193 7.20 10.05 9.95
C GLY A 193 7.33 11.24 10.91
N HIS A 194 7.39 12.42 10.32
CA HIS A 194 7.49 13.70 11.02
C HIS A 194 6.92 14.84 10.19
N ALA A 195 6.76 15.99 10.83
CA ALA A 195 6.35 17.23 10.17
C ALA A 195 7.47 18.28 10.20
N PHE A 196 7.46 19.19 9.22
CA PHE A 196 8.29 20.37 9.21
C PHE A 196 7.56 21.53 8.52
N LEU A 197 7.98 22.76 8.82
CA LEU A 197 7.35 23.97 8.35
C LEU A 197 8.40 24.88 7.67
N LEU A 198 8.06 25.37 6.50
CA LEU A 198 8.88 26.29 5.70
C LEU A 198 8.14 27.63 5.52
N ASP A 199 8.86 28.73 5.46
CA ASP A 199 8.29 30.01 5.09
C ASP A 199 7.95 30.08 3.58
N SER A 200 7.40 31.19 3.13
CA SER A 200 7.04 31.41 1.73
C SER A 200 8.24 31.39 0.76
N THR A 201 9.46 31.49 1.27
CA THR A 201 10.72 31.44 0.48
C THR A 201 11.40 30.07 0.54
N GLY A 202 10.88 29.12 1.33
CA GLY A 202 11.46 27.78 1.52
C GLY A 202 12.45 27.66 2.68
N LYS A 203 12.59 28.70 3.53
CA LYS A 203 13.43 28.64 4.72
C LYS A 203 12.73 27.89 5.84
N VAL A 204 13.50 27.12 6.60
CA VAL A 204 12.97 26.29 7.70
C VAL A 204 12.53 27.16 8.88
N ILE A 205 11.25 27.04 9.26
CA ILE A 205 10.67 27.57 10.50
C ILE A 205 10.72 26.52 11.62
N ALA A 206 10.34 25.27 11.27
CA ALA A 206 10.29 24.16 12.20
C ALA A 206 10.77 22.89 11.53
N HIS A 207 11.59 22.11 12.22
CA HIS A 207 12.10 20.84 11.71
C HIS A 207 12.59 19.96 12.88
N PRO A 208 12.47 18.61 12.84
CA PRO A 208 13.02 17.72 13.87
C PRO A 208 14.53 17.84 14.05
N ARG A 209 15.26 18.15 12.97
CA ARG A 209 16.70 18.46 13.04
C ARG A 209 16.91 19.90 13.46
N LYS A 210 17.38 20.12 14.68
CA LYS A 210 17.61 21.46 15.23
C LYS A 210 18.56 22.30 14.39
N GLU A 211 19.60 21.69 13.80
CA GLU A 211 20.57 22.37 12.93
C GLU A 211 19.92 23.08 11.73
N TYR A 212 18.80 22.52 11.20
CA TYR A 212 18.06 23.12 10.09
C TYR A 212 17.30 24.37 10.53
N VAL A 213 16.82 24.37 11.77
CA VAL A 213 16.14 25.52 12.37
C VAL A 213 17.15 26.60 12.71
N GLU A 214 18.27 26.24 13.35
CA GLU A 214 19.32 27.16 13.79
C GLU A 214 20.01 27.89 12.62
N SER A 215 20.19 27.17 11.50
CA SER A 215 20.79 27.76 10.28
C SER A 215 19.77 28.42 9.35
N LEU A 216 18.46 28.35 9.65
CA LEU A 216 17.39 28.72 8.72
C LEU A 216 17.62 28.08 7.33
N LYS A 217 17.91 26.76 7.32
CA LYS A 217 18.26 26.04 6.10
C LYS A 217 17.29 26.34 4.98
N ASP A 218 17.84 26.64 3.80
CA ASP A 218 17.06 26.84 2.59
C ASP A 218 16.66 25.48 2.00
N LEU A 219 15.38 25.21 1.93
CA LEU A 219 14.74 24.05 1.32
C LEU A 219 13.83 24.44 0.15
N SER A 220 14.07 25.59 -0.48
CA SER A 220 13.29 26.07 -1.64
C SER A 220 13.32 25.10 -2.83
N GLN A 221 14.36 24.27 -2.94
CA GLN A 221 14.48 23.23 -3.96
C GLN A 221 13.97 21.86 -3.50
N HIS A 222 13.45 21.77 -2.28
CA HIS A 222 12.94 20.49 -1.76
C HIS A 222 11.68 20.06 -2.52
N PRO A 223 11.57 18.76 -2.93
CA PRO A 223 10.44 18.28 -3.74
C PRO A 223 9.07 18.57 -3.11
N ALA A 224 8.96 18.47 -1.78
CA ALA A 224 7.72 18.75 -1.08
C ALA A 224 7.35 20.23 -1.08
N PHE A 225 8.34 21.16 -1.08
CA PHE A 225 8.09 22.60 -1.20
C PHE A 225 7.62 22.94 -2.62
N LEU A 226 8.30 22.46 -3.63
CA LEU A 226 7.93 22.67 -5.03
C LEU A 226 6.57 22.06 -5.36
N GLY A 227 6.29 20.87 -4.85
CA GLY A 227 5.02 20.17 -5.04
C GLY A 227 3.84 20.80 -4.29
N ALA A 228 4.07 21.55 -3.24
CA ALA A 228 3.02 22.23 -2.47
C ALA A 228 2.27 23.31 -3.27
N SER A 229 2.84 23.81 -4.35
CA SER A 229 2.21 24.80 -5.24
C SER A 229 1.21 24.16 -6.20
N ASP A 230 1.26 22.84 -6.39
CA ASP A 230 0.33 22.08 -7.22
C ASP A 230 -0.82 21.55 -6.36
N LEU A 231 -1.89 22.31 -6.27
CA LEU A 231 -3.10 21.97 -5.49
C LEU A 231 -3.78 20.67 -5.96
N THR A 232 -3.42 20.15 -7.12
CA THR A 232 -3.96 18.87 -7.64
C THR A 232 -3.22 17.66 -7.08
N LYS A 233 -1.97 17.82 -6.64
CA LYS A 233 -1.13 16.76 -6.08
C LYS A 233 -1.24 16.73 -4.57
N LYS A 234 -2.12 15.88 -4.06
CA LYS A 234 -2.23 15.64 -2.61
C LYS A 234 -1.01 14.87 -2.05
N ARG A 235 -0.37 14.05 -2.87
CA ARG A 235 0.72 13.14 -2.49
C ARG A 235 1.98 13.43 -3.29
N ILE A 236 3.09 13.57 -2.61
CA ILE A 236 4.41 13.79 -3.18
C ILE A 236 5.31 12.62 -2.76
N VAL A 237 5.91 11.94 -3.72
CA VAL A 237 6.88 10.88 -3.47
C VAL A 237 8.25 11.36 -3.93
N TYR A 238 9.26 11.24 -3.07
CA TYR A 238 10.63 11.64 -3.38
C TYR A 238 11.65 10.78 -2.64
N THR A 239 12.89 10.86 -3.03
CA THR A 239 14.00 10.19 -2.34
C THR A 239 14.70 11.19 -1.41
N ASP A 240 14.84 10.82 -0.13
CA ASP A 240 15.52 11.65 0.86
C ASP A 240 17.05 11.63 0.70
N GLU A 241 17.76 12.46 1.48
CA GLU A 241 19.22 12.54 1.50
C GLU A 241 19.91 11.22 1.88
N ARG A 242 19.19 10.26 2.44
CA ARG A 242 19.67 8.92 2.83
C ARG A 242 19.33 7.84 1.79
N GLY A 243 18.76 8.21 0.65
CA GLY A 243 18.35 7.30 -0.40
C GLY A 243 17.06 6.54 -0.13
N ARG A 244 16.25 6.95 0.87
CA ARG A 244 14.98 6.31 1.19
C ARG A 244 13.84 6.96 0.42
N SER A 245 12.90 6.16 -0.05
CA SER A 245 11.66 6.67 -0.63
C SER A 245 10.75 7.20 0.48
N VAL A 246 10.32 8.43 0.34
CA VAL A 246 9.49 9.16 1.31
C VAL A 246 8.18 9.58 0.66
N LEU A 247 7.11 9.33 1.37
CA LEU A 247 5.78 9.79 1.04
C LEU A 247 5.47 11.04 1.86
N ALA A 248 5.15 12.15 1.19
CA ALA A 248 4.85 13.42 1.82
C ALA A 248 3.51 13.98 1.36
N TYR A 249 2.87 14.70 2.28
CA TYR A 249 1.72 15.55 2.04
C TYR A 249 2.09 16.98 2.41
N ALA A 250 1.92 17.91 1.47
CA ALA A 250 2.24 19.31 1.68
C ALA A 250 0.98 20.18 1.55
N ARG A 251 0.83 21.14 2.46
CA ARG A 251 -0.23 22.15 2.38
C ARG A 251 0.31 23.56 2.66
N LYS A 252 -0.33 24.56 2.07
CA LYS A 252 -0.12 25.95 2.42
C LYS A 252 -0.95 26.35 3.64
N THR A 253 -0.35 27.11 4.55
CA THR A 253 -1.04 27.82 5.64
C THR A 253 -1.63 29.14 5.12
N LYS A 254 -2.43 29.80 5.95
CA LYS A 254 -2.98 31.15 5.64
C LYS A 254 -1.91 32.21 5.39
N GLN A 255 -0.69 31.99 5.88
CA GLN A 255 0.46 32.88 5.75
C GLN A 255 1.35 32.54 4.55
N ASP A 256 0.89 31.63 3.66
CA ASP A 256 1.65 31.09 2.53
C ASP A 256 2.88 30.28 2.95
N TRP A 257 2.93 29.79 4.20
CA TRP A 257 3.96 28.86 4.64
C TRP A 257 3.62 27.45 4.16
N THR A 258 4.63 26.64 3.95
CA THR A 258 4.47 25.25 3.52
C THR A 258 4.66 24.32 4.70
N LEU A 259 3.58 23.71 5.16
CA LEU A 259 3.63 22.60 6.10
C LEU A 259 3.76 21.30 5.32
N VAL A 260 4.76 20.51 5.66
CA VAL A 260 4.99 19.19 5.10
C VAL A 260 4.87 18.14 6.20
N VAL A 261 4.10 17.11 5.91
CA VAL A 261 3.96 15.90 6.75
C VAL A 261 4.44 14.72 5.91
N GLN A 262 5.38 13.95 6.44
CA GLN A 262 6.00 12.87 5.65
C GLN A 262 6.24 11.61 6.47
N GLN A 263 6.39 10.48 5.75
CA GLN A 263 6.70 9.17 6.32
C GLN A 263 7.48 8.34 5.30
N ASP A 264 8.34 7.42 5.76
CA ASP A 264 9.01 6.46 4.88
C ASP A 264 7.99 5.59 4.16
N THR A 265 8.14 5.45 2.85
CA THR A 265 7.23 4.66 2.00
C THR A 265 7.16 3.21 2.46
N ASP A 266 8.29 2.60 2.82
CA ASP A 266 8.35 1.22 3.29
C ASP A 266 7.55 1.00 4.58
N GLU A 267 7.55 1.99 5.48
CA GLU A 267 6.73 1.93 6.69
C GLU A 267 5.25 2.15 6.40
N ALA A 268 4.92 3.13 5.57
CA ALA A 268 3.55 3.42 5.18
C ALA A 268 2.86 2.21 4.53
N TYR A 269 3.62 1.44 3.73
CA TYR A 269 3.12 0.23 3.05
C TYR A 269 3.44 -1.09 3.78
N ALA A 270 4.09 -1.06 4.93
CA ALA A 270 4.40 -2.27 5.72
C ALA A 270 3.17 -3.16 6.02
N PRO A 271 1.96 -2.61 6.31
CA PRO A 271 0.77 -3.43 6.50
C PRO A 271 0.39 -4.26 5.26
N ILE A 272 0.63 -3.73 4.04
CA ILE A 272 0.39 -4.46 2.78
C ILE A 272 1.36 -5.65 2.68
N ALA A 273 2.63 -5.43 2.94
CA ALA A 273 3.65 -6.47 2.87
C ALA A 273 3.34 -7.63 3.84
N ALA A 274 2.90 -7.30 5.06
CA ALA A 274 2.49 -8.29 6.05
C ALA A 274 1.22 -9.05 5.63
N ALA A 275 0.19 -8.35 5.15
CA ALA A 275 -1.05 -8.95 4.66
C ALA A 275 -0.79 -9.87 3.46
N ASN A 276 0.07 -9.43 2.52
CA ASN A 276 0.47 -10.21 1.36
C ASN A 276 1.17 -11.51 1.73
N ARG A 277 2.13 -11.44 2.66
CA ARG A 277 2.84 -12.64 3.13
C ARG A 277 1.87 -13.65 3.73
N ASN A 278 0.96 -13.21 4.59
CA ASN A 278 -0.05 -14.09 5.19
C ASN A 278 -1.00 -14.68 4.14
N ALA A 279 -1.45 -13.88 3.18
CA ALA A 279 -2.30 -14.31 2.09
C ALA A 279 -1.59 -15.35 1.20
N LEU A 280 -0.29 -15.15 0.89
CA LEU A 280 0.51 -16.11 0.11
C LEU A 280 0.70 -17.44 0.86
N VAL A 281 0.93 -17.41 2.17
CA VAL A 281 1.03 -18.61 2.99
C VAL A 281 -0.28 -19.38 2.98
N LEU A 282 -1.41 -18.71 3.19
CA LEU A 282 -2.73 -19.33 3.14
C LEU A 282 -3.04 -19.91 1.75
N LEU A 283 -2.70 -19.15 0.69
CA LEU A 283 -2.87 -19.63 -0.69
C LEU A 283 -2.06 -20.91 -0.93
N ALA A 284 -0.79 -20.92 -0.53
CA ALA A 284 0.08 -22.10 -0.68
C ALA A 284 -0.48 -23.32 0.07
N LEU A 285 -0.91 -23.15 1.33
CA LEU A 285 -1.54 -24.23 2.11
C LEU A 285 -2.82 -24.74 1.44
N THR A 286 -3.66 -23.86 0.92
CA THR A 286 -4.89 -24.24 0.22
C THR A 286 -4.59 -24.99 -1.08
N LEU A 287 -3.59 -24.55 -1.85
CA LEU A 287 -3.17 -25.26 -3.06
C LEU A 287 -2.65 -26.66 -2.77
N VAL A 288 -1.87 -26.83 -1.70
CA VAL A 288 -1.41 -28.17 -1.24
C VAL A 288 -2.60 -29.03 -0.85
N LEU A 289 -3.55 -28.50 -0.07
CA LEU A 289 -4.75 -29.22 0.33
C LEU A 289 -5.59 -29.65 -0.89
N VAL A 290 -5.82 -28.74 -1.83
CA VAL A 290 -6.55 -29.03 -3.08
C VAL A 290 -5.83 -30.13 -3.88
N ALA A 291 -4.50 -30.08 -4.00
CA ALA A 291 -3.73 -31.09 -4.71
C ALA A 291 -3.83 -32.45 -4.05
N VAL A 292 -3.73 -32.52 -2.72
CA VAL A 292 -3.85 -33.77 -1.94
C VAL A 292 -5.25 -34.36 -2.08
N VAL A 293 -6.29 -33.56 -1.86
CA VAL A 293 -7.69 -34.00 -1.97
C VAL A 293 -7.99 -34.47 -3.40
N SER A 294 -7.58 -33.72 -4.42
CA SER A 294 -7.75 -34.08 -5.83
C SER A 294 -7.05 -35.38 -6.18
N TYR A 295 -5.83 -35.60 -5.66
CA TYR A 295 -5.08 -36.83 -5.88
C TYR A 295 -5.78 -38.05 -5.24
N LEU A 296 -6.23 -37.92 -3.98
CA LEU A 296 -6.93 -38.97 -3.27
C LEU A 296 -8.26 -39.33 -3.95
N LEU A 297 -9.04 -38.34 -4.37
CA LEU A 297 -10.30 -38.55 -5.09
C LEU A 297 -10.06 -39.17 -6.46
N ALA A 298 -9.09 -38.69 -7.23
CA ALA A 298 -8.73 -39.27 -8.52
C ALA A 298 -8.30 -40.71 -8.39
N GLN A 299 -7.56 -41.09 -7.34
CA GLN A 299 -7.22 -42.49 -7.06
C GLN A 299 -8.43 -43.32 -6.71
N ARG A 300 -9.30 -42.84 -5.80
CA ARG A 300 -10.51 -43.58 -5.36
C ARG A 300 -11.51 -43.82 -6.50
N LEU A 301 -11.57 -42.93 -7.47
CA LEU A 301 -12.47 -43.06 -8.62
C LEU A 301 -11.83 -43.87 -9.77
N THR A 302 -10.59 -43.55 -10.13
CA THR A 302 -9.98 -44.07 -11.36
C THR A 302 -9.42 -45.50 -11.21
N ARG A 303 -8.86 -45.84 -10.03
CA ARG A 303 -8.29 -47.20 -9.82
C ARG A 303 -9.33 -48.30 -9.98
N PRO A 304 -10.51 -48.23 -9.29
CA PRO A 304 -11.56 -49.26 -9.45
C PRO A 304 -12.08 -49.34 -10.89
N ILE A 305 -12.29 -48.22 -11.56
CA ILE A 305 -12.77 -48.19 -12.96
C ILE A 305 -11.78 -48.90 -13.88
N ARG A 306 -10.46 -48.67 -13.72
CA ARG A 306 -9.42 -49.36 -14.49
C ARG A 306 -9.39 -50.86 -14.19
N SER A 307 -9.57 -51.26 -12.93
CA SER A 307 -9.67 -52.65 -12.52
C SER A 307 -10.85 -53.34 -13.22
N LEU A 308 -12.04 -52.74 -13.15
CA LEU A 308 -13.24 -53.27 -13.80
C LEU A 308 -13.11 -53.34 -15.33
N THR A 309 -12.49 -52.38 -15.97
CA THR A 309 -12.22 -52.42 -17.42
C THR A 309 -11.31 -53.57 -17.77
N ARG A 310 -10.24 -53.82 -17.02
CA ARG A 310 -9.34 -54.95 -17.23
C ARG A 310 -10.06 -56.29 -17.02
N ILE A 311 -10.84 -56.40 -15.95
CA ILE A 311 -11.61 -57.66 -15.68
C ILE A 311 -12.64 -57.90 -16.76
N ALA A 312 -13.35 -56.89 -17.25
CA ALA A 312 -14.27 -57.02 -18.37
C ALA A 312 -13.58 -57.49 -19.67
N ASP A 313 -12.36 -56.98 -19.96
CA ASP A 313 -11.55 -57.44 -21.08
C ASP A 313 -11.08 -58.88 -20.89
N GLU A 314 -10.68 -59.28 -19.68
CA GLU A 314 -10.33 -60.67 -19.35
C GLU A 314 -11.54 -61.65 -19.53
N ILE A 315 -12.73 -61.22 -19.06
CA ILE A 315 -13.96 -62.02 -19.27
C ILE A 315 -14.27 -62.18 -20.78
N SER A 316 -14.12 -61.09 -21.55
CA SER A 316 -14.35 -61.13 -23.01
C SER A 316 -13.38 -62.02 -23.75
N ARG A 317 -12.17 -62.25 -23.21
CA ARG A 317 -11.17 -63.22 -23.75
C ARG A 317 -11.31 -64.60 -23.24
N GLY A 318 -12.36 -64.90 -22.44
CA GLY A 318 -12.66 -66.28 -21.97
C GLY A 318 -12.10 -66.58 -20.58
N ASN A 319 -11.45 -65.62 -19.88
CA ASN A 319 -11.02 -65.84 -18.50
C ASN A 319 -12.20 -65.57 -17.54
N LEU A 320 -13.00 -66.56 -17.31
CA LEU A 320 -14.22 -66.51 -16.47
C LEU A 320 -13.98 -66.74 -14.98
N LYS A 321 -12.69 -66.83 -14.53
CA LYS A 321 -12.32 -67.00 -13.12
C LYS A 321 -11.87 -65.69 -12.45
N ALA A 322 -11.98 -64.52 -13.10
CA ALA A 322 -11.56 -63.27 -12.57
C ALA A 322 -12.41 -62.91 -11.36
N SER A 323 -11.76 -62.58 -10.24
CA SER A 323 -12.42 -62.06 -9.03
C SER A 323 -12.67 -60.58 -9.18
N ILE A 324 -13.83 -60.06 -8.73
CA ILE A 324 -14.23 -58.66 -8.80
C ILE A 324 -14.33 -58.10 -7.36
N PRO A 325 -13.22 -57.66 -6.75
CA PRO A 325 -13.23 -57.16 -5.37
C PRO A 325 -14.15 -55.92 -5.18
N GLU A 326 -14.31 -55.13 -6.23
CA GLU A 326 -15.13 -53.94 -6.25
C GLU A 326 -16.63 -54.19 -6.10
N ALA A 327 -17.10 -55.45 -6.27
CA ALA A 327 -18.50 -55.84 -6.08
C ALA A 327 -19.00 -55.65 -4.63
N ALA A 328 -18.09 -55.67 -3.64
CA ALA A 328 -18.38 -55.42 -2.23
C ALA A 328 -18.66 -53.95 -1.91
N ARG A 329 -18.40 -52.99 -2.82
CA ARG A 329 -18.65 -51.56 -2.60
C ARG A 329 -20.15 -51.26 -2.63
N SER A 330 -20.55 -50.25 -1.82
CA SER A 330 -21.94 -49.78 -1.73
C SER A 330 -22.28 -48.60 -2.65
N ASP A 331 -21.29 -48.05 -3.41
CA ASP A 331 -21.44 -46.93 -4.32
C ASP A 331 -21.78 -47.36 -5.77
N GLU A 332 -21.84 -46.40 -6.69
CA GLU A 332 -22.14 -46.62 -8.12
C GLU A 332 -21.08 -47.49 -8.79
N ILE A 333 -19.83 -47.44 -8.32
CA ILE A 333 -18.75 -48.33 -8.81
C ILE A 333 -19.03 -49.76 -8.38
N GLY A 334 -19.52 -49.97 -7.17
CA GLY A 334 -19.97 -51.27 -6.71
C GLY A 334 -21.15 -51.83 -7.50
N ALA A 335 -22.10 -50.94 -7.86
CA ALA A 335 -23.23 -51.36 -8.71
C ALA A 335 -22.75 -51.78 -10.11
N LEU A 336 -21.80 -51.05 -10.70
CA LEU A 336 -21.17 -51.42 -11.96
C LEU A 336 -20.39 -52.74 -11.85
N ALA A 337 -19.65 -52.93 -10.77
CA ALA A 337 -18.91 -54.15 -10.51
C ALA A 337 -19.81 -55.38 -10.43
N ARG A 338 -20.94 -55.29 -9.73
CA ARG A 338 -21.98 -56.36 -9.67
C ARG A 338 -22.63 -56.61 -11.02
N ALA A 339 -22.80 -55.61 -11.88
CA ALA A 339 -23.29 -55.78 -13.23
C ALA A 339 -22.30 -56.55 -14.12
N VAL A 340 -21.00 -56.23 -14.03
CA VAL A 340 -19.91 -56.94 -14.73
C VAL A 340 -19.84 -58.42 -14.23
N ASP A 341 -20.00 -58.65 -12.94
CA ASP A 341 -20.02 -59.99 -12.34
C ASP A 341 -21.18 -60.85 -12.86
N ARG A 342 -22.40 -60.26 -12.92
CA ARG A 342 -23.57 -60.93 -13.53
C ARG A 342 -23.35 -61.27 -15.02
N LEU A 343 -22.73 -60.37 -15.77
CA LEU A 343 -22.38 -60.53 -17.18
C LEU A 343 -21.42 -61.77 -17.33
N GLY A 344 -20.34 -61.74 -16.50
CA GLY A 344 -19.38 -62.85 -16.47
C GLY A 344 -20.01 -64.18 -16.14
N SER A 345 -20.91 -64.19 -15.16
CA SER A 345 -21.66 -65.44 -14.78
C SER A 345 -22.59 -65.92 -15.90
N SER A 346 -23.26 -64.99 -16.62
CA SER A 346 -24.12 -65.35 -17.76
C SER A 346 -23.32 -65.89 -18.93
N VAL A 347 -22.14 -65.32 -19.25
CA VAL A 347 -21.23 -65.89 -20.28
C VAL A 347 -20.71 -67.28 -19.89
N LYS A 348 -20.36 -67.50 -18.62
CA LYS A 348 -19.93 -68.76 -18.10
C LYS A 348 -21.03 -69.83 -18.25
N ALA A 349 -22.28 -69.51 -17.92
CA ALA A 349 -23.43 -70.39 -18.08
C ALA A 349 -23.71 -70.67 -19.57
N ALA A 350 -23.60 -69.70 -20.45
CA ALA A 350 -23.76 -69.93 -21.89
C ALA A 350 -22.68 -70.85 -22.48
N MET A 351 -21.41 -70.63 -22.10
CA MET A 351 -20.31 -71.49 -22.54
C MET A 351 -20.44 -72.95 -21.98
N ALA A 352 -20.90 -73.14 -20.74
CA ALA A 352 -21.14 -74.46 -20.15
C ALA A 352 -22.25 -75.18 -20.90
N ARG A 353 -23.27 -74.54 -21.44
CA ARG A 353 -24.32 -75.14 -22.26
C ARG A 353 -23.86 -75.45 -23.66
N LEU A 354 -22.89 -74.78 -24.22
CA LEU A 354 -22.33 -75.04 -25.55
C LEU A 354 -21.25 -76.11 -25.55
N ALA A 355 -20.62 -76.42 -24.42
CA ALA A 355 -19.57 -77.42 -24.28
C ALA A 355 -20.07 -78.86 -24.61
N PRO A 356 -21.23 -79.38 -24.12
CA PRO A 356 -21.73 -80.69 -24.50
C PRO A 356 -22.13 -80.77 -25.97
N ALA A 357 -22.72 -79.74 -26.55
CA ALA A 357 -23.08 -79.77 -27.99
C ALA A 357 -21.84 -79.80 -28.92
N ARG A 358 -20.69 -79.32 -28.50
CA ARG A 358 -19.44 -79.49 -29.24
C ARG A 358 -18.81 -80.82 -29.08
N ALA A 359 -18.99 -81.49 -27.95
CA ALA A 359 -18.53 -82.87 -27.72
C ALA A 359 -19.35 -83.88 -28.55
N GLU A 360 -20.68 -83.72 -28.67
CA GLU A 360 -21.55 -84.53 -29.54
C GLU A 360 -21.22 -84.31 -31.03
N ALA A 361 -20.95 -83.07 -31.48
CA ALA A 361 -20.57 -82.86 -32.87
C ALA A 361 -19.18 -83.38 -33.24
N ALA A 362 -18.27 -83.52 -32.28
CA ALA A 362 -16.94 -84.16 -32.49
C ALA A 362 -16.97 -85.67 -32.43
N GLY A 363 -18.01 -86.28 -31.76
CA GLY A 363 -18.19 -87.72 -31.64
C GLY A 363 -18.89 -88.40 -32.84
N SER A 364 -19.60 -87.66 -33.70
CA SER A 364 -20.35 -88.21 -34.85
C SER A 364 -19.59 -88.24 -36.20
N GLY A 365 -18.30 -87.88 -36.21
CA GLY A 365 -17.47 -87.80 -37.41
C GLY A 365 -16.48 -88.91 -37.67
N GLY A 366 -16.72 -90.17 -37.06
CA GLY A 366 -15.78 -91.28 -37.13
C GLY A 366 -16.33 -92.51 -37.76
N THR A 367 -16.66 -92.54 -39.10
CA THR A 367 -16.75 -93.76 -39.88
C THR A 367 -16.24 -93.63 -41.28
N GLY A 368 -15.16 -94.24 -41.55
CA GLY A 368 -14.78 -94.93 -42.76
C GLY A 368 -14.58 -94.20 -44.08
N TRP A 369 -13.32 -93.89 -44.39
CA TRP A 369 -12.95 -94.00 -45.78
C TRP A 369 -11.57 -94.65 -45.93
N LYS A 370 -11.62 -95.88 -46.58
CA LYS A 370 -10.47 -96.68 -47.05
C LYS A 370 -9.74 -95.96 -48.14
N ARG A 371 -8.39 -95.93 -48.05
CA ARG A 371 -7.49 -95.60 -49.17
C ARG A 371 -7.54 -96.75 -50.24
N PRO A 372 -7.39 -96.40 -51.54
CA PRO A 372 -6.67 -97.26 -52.49
C PRO A 372 -5.29 -96.64 -52.81
N ASN A 373 -4.38 -97.55 -52.97
CA ASN A 373 -2.98 -97.50 -53.31
C ASN A 373 -2.75 -97.16 -54.78
N SER A 374 -1.67 -96.51 -55.10
CA SER A 374 -0.78 -96.56 -56.25
C SER A 374 -0.33 -95.15 -56.62
N GLY A 375 0.81 -94.89 -56.91
CA GLY A 375 2.02 -95.51 -57.34
C GLY A 375 2.94 -94.45 -57.88
N LEU A 376 4.19 -94.54 -57.64
CA LEU A 376 5.35 -94.02 -58.33
C LEU A 376 5.15 -92.89 -59.37
N VAL A 377 5.93 -91.84 -59.29
CA VAL A 377 7.07 -91.61 -60.23
C VAL A 377 7.89 -90.40 -59.76
N ASP A 378 9.13 -90.67 -59.73
CA ASP A 378 10.35 -89.87 -59.58
C ASP A 378 10.47 -88.77 -60.69
N ARG A 379 11.05 -87.64 -60.41
CA ARG A 379 12.11 -86.92 -61.13
C ARG A 379 12.28 -85.45 -60.64
N SER A 380 13.31 -85.28 -59.95
CA SER A 380 14.50 -84.51 -60.31
C SER A 380 14.33 -83.09 -60.91
N SER A 381 15.03 -82.25 -60.28
CA SER A 381 16.02 -81.20 -60.74
C SER A 381 15.58 -79.76 -61.02
N THR A 382 16.30 -78.92 -60.30
CA THR A 382 16.97 -77.72 -60.73
C THR A 382 16.15 -76.48 -61.12
N GLY A 383 16.56 -75.36 -60.46
CA GLY A 383 16.33 -73.94 -60.79
C GLY A 383 16.32 -73.10 -59.61
#